data_828bd13b743e78ef39191765666cd179
#
_entry.id   828bd13b743e78ef39191765666cd179
#
_cell.length_a   1.000
_cell.length_b   1.000
_cell.length_c   1.000
_cell.angle_alpha   90.00
_cell.angle_beta   90.00
_cell.angle_gamma   90.00
#
_symmetry.space_group_name_H-M   'P 1'
#
loop_
_entity.id
_entity.type
_entity.pdbx_description
1 polymer ?
#
loop_
_entity_poly.entity_id
_entity_poly.type
_entity_poly.pdbx_seq_one_letter_code
_entity_poly.pdbx_strand_id
1 'polypeptide(L)'
;DYLYGTDIVYDGEPNGTERHSNMISAYHSTGNIASVHWSLLYHTISTANTIIDRLPVSEVSEEQKVIAEAKARFFRGFAYRTLAYLYGGVPLLLTEVVGPKFDYVRASKEEVLEQAISDVEFAATYLPSLSSVQDGEVSNTAAYHLLSELYLATAQYQKAVDVATTVIDDPATGLMYNRFGSRANEVPGDVYWDLFRKNNQNRGSGNTEGIWVIQIETDTPGGSGSMTAKDQTYTMERHHAPMVRDVKAHGMNPFSWPIGDYTGGRGIGWAISTRYFSDEIWKDDFYGDMRNANHNFVRKFAVHNKEYAKLYGDTIDTQNPPVGVTVPSRSLYAYQSKCTTPYNHPEGLYSNSKTFALNSGAGATYTDQYMFRLAETYLLRAEAYLALNDKDKAAADINVIRNRAHAKPVLTSQVTLDYILDERMRELGVEERRRITLMRMGKLYDRVMKCNPYYAKEMEKHYELWPIPYKEIEANRGAVLEQNPGYE
;
A
#
# COMPACT_ATOMS: atom_id res chain seq x y z
N ASP A 1 3.97 2.39 -7.74
CA ASP A 1 2.98 2.58 -8.82
C ASP A 1 1.54 2.74 -8.29
N TYR A 2 1.16 2.07 -7.20
CA TYR A 2 -0.22 2.09 -6.70
C TYR A 2 -0.63 3.36 -5.92
N LEU A 3 0.30 4.28 -5.67
CA LEU A 3 0.02 5.54 -4.97
C LEU A 3 0.03 6.75 -5.89
N TYR A 4 0.88 6.76 -6.91
CA TYR A 4 0.92 7.86 -7.87
C TYR A 4 -0.35 7.95 -8.71
N GLY A 5 -0.72 9.16 -9.12
CA GLY A 5 -1.95 9.41 -9.85
C GLY A 5 -3.21 9.08 -9.06
N THR A 6 -3.14 9.10 -7.71
CA THR A 6 -4.27 8.94 -6.80
C THR A 6 -4.47 10.18 -5.95
N ASP A 7 -5.32 10.11 -4.96
CA ASP A 7 -5.64 11.24 -4.06
C ASP A 7 -4.62 11.46 -2.93
N ILE A 8 -3.62 10.58 -2.76
CA ILE A 8 -2.67 10.61 -1.63
C ILE A 8 -1.39 11.37 -1.95
N VAL A 9 -0.75 11.07 -3.08
CA VAL A 9 0.57 11.61 -3.45
C VAL A 9 0.64 12.07 -4.90
N TYR A 10 1.63 12.90 -5.20
CA TYR A 10 1.99 13.26 -6.57
C TYR A 10 3.51 13.23 -6.77
N ASP A 11 3.96 13.23 -8.03
CA ASP A 11 5.38 13.16 -8.37
C ASP A 11 6.14 14.41 -7.96
N GLY A 12 7.21 14.22 -7.20
CA GLY A 12 8.11 15.28 -6.76
C GLY A 12 9.22 15.62 -7.77
N GLU A 13 9.31 14.93 -8.89
CA GLU A 13 10.31 15.12 -9.93
C GLU A 13 9.67 15.31 -11.32
N PRO A 14 8.96 16.43 -11.56
CA PRO A 14 8.08 16.62 -12.72
C PRO A 14 8.80 16.61 -14.08
N ASN A 15 10.13 16.62 -14.09
CA ASN A 15 10.93 16.51 -15.30
C ASN A 15 11.49 15.11 -15.55
N GLY A 16 11.16 14.15 -14.72
CA GLY A 16 11.50 12.75 -14.88
C GLY A 16 10.66 12.14 -16.00
N THR A 17 11.30 11.78 -17.09
CA THR A 17 10.67 11.40 -18.35
C THR A 17 9.88 10.11 -18.35
N GLU A 18 9.84 9.32 -17.26
CA GLU A 18 9.26 7.98 -17.31
C GLU A 18 8.59 7.53 -16.01
N ARG A 19 8.40 8.45 -15.07
CA ARG A 19 7.70 8.12 -13.84
C ARG A 19 6.28 8.65 -13.94
N HIS A 20 5.67 8.87 -12.90
CA HIS A 20 4.30 9.32 -12.81
C HIS A 20 4.17 10.86 -12.93
N SER A 21 5.05 11.50 -13.72
CA SER A 21 5.08 12.96 -13.84
C SER A 21 3.79 13.56 -14.42
N ASN A 22 3.12 12.82 -15.30
CA ASN A 22 1.78 13.15 -15.76
C ASN A 22 1.01 11.87 -16.14
N MET A 23 -0.31 11.97 -16.24
CA MET A 23 -1.17 10.81 -16.51
C MET A 23 -0.96 10.25 -17.91
N ILE A 24 -0.72 11.11 -18.90
CA ILE A 24 -0.54 10.71 -20.29
C ILE A 24 0.72 9.87 -20.47
N SER A 25 1.85 10.32 -19.91
CA SER A 25 3.13 9.59 -20.03
C SER A 25 3.19 8.34 -19.14
N ALA A 26 2.41 8.29 -18.08
CA ALA A 26 2.38 7.14 -17.17
C ALA A 26 1.50 6.01 -17.67
N TYR A 27 0.36 6.33 -18.32
CA TYR A 27 -0.69 5.36 -18.63
C TYR A 27 -1.03 5.35 -20.13
N HIS A 28 -0.11 4.85 -20.95
CA HIS A 28 -0.31 4.61 -22.38
C HIS A 28 0.00 3.15 -22.75
N SER A 29 -0.53 2.67 -23.89
CA SER A 29 -0.50 1.26 -24.26
C SER A 29 0.90 0.68 -24.48
N THR A 30 1.86 1.50 -24.86
CA THR A 30 3.28 1.11 -25.01
C THR A 30 4.13 1.40 -23.75
N GLY A 31 3.51 1.89 -22.67
CA GLY A 31 4.17 2.25 -21.43
C GLY A 31 4.59 1.07 -20.57
N ASN A 32 5.61 1.28 -19.75
CA ASN A 32 6.16 0.24 -18.90
C ASN A 32 5.24 -0.14 -17.73
N ILE A 33 4.48 0.81 -17.15
CA ILE A 33 3.70 0.57 -15.94
C ILE A 33 2.67 -0.54 -16.17
N ALA A 34 1.78 -0.35 -17.14
CA ALA A 34 0.76 -1.35 -17.47
C ALA A 34 1.40 -2.69 -17.92
N SER A 35 2.43 -2.61 -18.74
CA SER A 35 3.12 -3.80 -19.29
C SER A 35 3.80 -4.65 -18.22
N VAL A 36 4.49 -4.05 -17.27
CA VAL A 36 5.19 -4.77 -16.19
C VAL A 36 4.19 -5.46 -15.25
N HIS A 37 3.15 -4.75 -14.82
CA HIS A 37 2.12 -5.33 -13.95
C HIS A 37 1.37 -6.47 -14.63
N TRP A 38 1.00 -6.31 -15.90
CA TRP A 38 0.39 -7.38 -16.69
C TRP A 38 1.28 -8.62 -16.69
N SER A 39 2.54 -8.46 -17.07
CA SER A 39 3.48 -9.60 -17.17
C SER A 39 3.69 -10.30 -15.84
N LEU A 40 3.84 -9.55 -14.73
CA LEU A 40 4.04 -10.14 -13.39
C LEU A 40 2.80 -10.90 -12.92
N LEU A 41 1.60 -10.35 -13.13
CA LEU A 41 0.34 -10.98 -12.74
C LEU A 41 0.08 -12.25 -13.54
N TYR A 42 0.30 -12.24 -14.86
CA TYR A 42 0.18 -13.45 -15.68
C TYR A 42 1.27 -14.49 -15.38
N HIS A 43 2.48 -14.06 -14.99
CA HIS A 43 3.49 -14.99 -14.50
C HIS A 43 3.03 -15.71 -13.23
N THR A 44 2.40 -14.97 -12.29
CA THR A 44 1.81 -15.55 -11.08
C THR A 44 0.71 -16.57 -11.43
N ILE A 45 -0.19 -16.23 -12.37
CA ILE A 45 -1.24 -17.12 -12.85
C ILE A 45 -0.68 -18.37 -13.49
N SER A 46 0.33 -18.22 -14.38
CA SER A 46 0.99 -19.34 -15.03
C SER A 46 1.64 -20.29 -14.03
N THR A 47 2.33 -19.75 -13.04
CA THR A 47 2.94 -20.55 -11.97
C THR A 47 1.88 -21.29 -11.16
N ALA A 48 0.78 -20.63 -10.80
CA ALA A 48 -0.33 -21.25 -10.08
C ALA A 48 -0.96 -22.40 -10.90
N ASN A 49 -1.22 -22.17 -12.19
CA ASN A 49 -1.77 -23.19 -13.08
C ASN A 49 -0.84 -24.41 -13.19
N THR A 50 0.47 -24.18 -13.36
CA THR A 50 1.47 -25.27 -13.39
C THR A 50 1.44 -26.10 -12.11
N ILE A 51 1.34 -25.45 -10.94
CA ILE A 51 1.22 -26.17 -9.67
C ILE A 51 -0.06 -27.00 -9.66
N ILE A 52 -1.21 -26.39 -9.92
CA ILE A 52 -2.52 -27.04 -9.86
C ILE A 52 -2.58 -28.27 -10.79
N ASP A 53 -2.14 -28.12 -12.03
CA ASP A 53 -2.21 -29.19 -13.04
C ASP A 53 -1.22 -30.35 -12.77
N ARG A 54 -0.10 -30.07 -12.09
CA ARG A 54 0.92 -31.10 -11.79
C ARG A 54 0.77 -31.75 -10.41
N LEU A 55 0.00 -31.16 -9.47
CA LEU A 55 -0.24 -31.73 -8.14
C LEU A 55 -0.79 -33.17 -8.17
N PRO A 56 -1.75 -33.54 -9.03
CA PRO A 56 -2.33 -34.90 -9.04
C PRO A 56 -1.31 -36.01 -9.22
N VAL A 57 -0.24 -35.75 -10.01
CA VAL A 57 0.81 -36.73 -10.31
C VAL A 57 2.04 -36.60 -9.40
N SER A 58 2.04 -35.70 -8.42
CA SER A 58 3.14 -35.53 -7.49
C SER A 58 3.12 -36.63 -6.40
N GLU A 59 4.29 -36.88 -5.80
CA GLU A 59 4.46 -37.91 -4.78
C GLU A 59 4.17 -37.43 -3.34
N VAL A 60 3.75 -36.17 -3.15
CA VAL A 60 3.41 -35.62 -1.82
C VAL A 60 2.07 -36.17 -1.32
N SER A 61 1.83 -36.08 0.00
CA SER A 61 0.58 -36.55 0.61
C SER A 61 -0.65 -35.77 0.10
N GLU A 62 -1.82 -36.37 0.13
CA GLU A 62 -3.07 -35.71 -0.28
C GLU A 62 -3.34 -34.41 0.51
N GLU A 63 -3.01 -34.39 1.80
CA GLU A 63 -3.10 -33.19 2.63
C GLU A 63 -2.18 -32.09 2.10
N GLN A 64 -0.93 -32.42 1.77
CA GLN A 64 0.02 -31.44 1.19
C GLN A 64 -0.43 -30.96 -0.19
N LYS A 65 -1.02 -31.84 -1.02
CA LYS A 65 -1.59 -31.46 -2.33
C LYS A 65 -2.68 -30.41 -2.15
N VAL A 66 -3.65 -30.64 -1.27
CA VAL A 66 -4.76 -29.73 -1.03
C VAL A 66 -4.28 -28.36 -0.53
N ILE A 67 -3.33 -28.32 0.41
CA ILE A 67 -2.76 -27.06 0.90
C ILE A 67 -1.97 -26.33 -0.19
N ALA A 68 -1.19 -27.06 -1.01
CA ALA A 68 -0.46 -26.47 -2.14
C ALA A 68 -1.40 -25.90 -3.21
N GLU A 69 -2.47 -26.62 -3.54
CA GLU A 69 -3.52 -26.12 -4.42
C GLU A 69 -4.19 -24.87 -3.84
N ALA A 70 -4.52 -24.86 -2.55
CA ALA A 70 -5.13 -23.72 -1.89
C ALA A 70 -4.23 -22.48 -1.94
N LYS A 71 -2.91 -22.64 -1.71
CA LYS A 71 -1.93 -21.57 -1.89
C LYS A 71 -1.89 -21.08 -3.35
N ALA A 72 -1.81 -21.98 -4.30
CA ALA A 72 -1.78 -21.64 -5.74
C ALA A 72 -3.05 -20.89 -6.17
N ARG A 73 -4.22 -21.36 -5.75
CA ARG A 73 -5.51 -20.70 -6.01
C ARG A 73 -5.59 -19.34 -5.32
N PHE A 74 -5.13 -19.18 -4.09
CA PHE A 74 -5.07 -17.87 -3.44
C PHE A 74 -4.31 -16.85 -4.28
N PHE A 75 -3.11 -17.20 -4.76
CA PHE A 75 -2.31 -16.30 -5.56
C PHE A 75 -2.88 -16.07 -6.96
N ARG A 76 -3.52 -17.08 -7.56
CA ARG A 76 -4.23 -16.92 -8.85
C ARG A 76 -5.42 -15.98 -8.69
N GLY A 77 -6.24 -16.17 -7.67
CA GLY A 77 -7.36 -15.29 -7.36
C GLY A 77 -6.92 -13.86 -7.06
N PHE A 78 -5.83 -13.68 -6.29
CA PHE A 78 -5.23 -12.38 -6.03
C PHE A 78 -4.74 -11.69 -7.31
N ALA A 79 -4.12 -12.44 -8.23
CA ALA A 79 -3.66 -11.92 -9.51
C ALA A 79 -4.83 -11.53 -10.42
N TYR A 80 -5.86 -12.37 -10.56
CA TYR A 80 -7.05 -12.05 -11.34
C TYR A 80 -7.85 -10.87 -10.77
N ARG A 81 -8.00 -10.80 -9.45
CA ARG A 81 -8.59 -9.63 -8.77
C ARG A 81 -7.87 -8.35 -9.17
N THR A 82 -6.53 -8.37 -9.14
CA THR A 82 -5.71 -7.20 -9.46
C THR A 82 -5.82 -6.83 -10.94
N LEU A 83 -5.79 -7.83 -11.84
CA LEU A 83 -6.02 -7.63 -13.27
C LEU A 83 -7.40 -7.02 -13.54
N ALA A 84 -8.45 -7.56 -12.93
CA ALA A 84 -9.82 -7.07 -13.11
C ALA A 84 -10.00 -5.61 -12.68
N TYR A 85 -9.34 -5.20 -11.59
CA TYR A 85 -9.44 -3.81 -11.13
C TYR A 85 -8.62 -2.87 -12.02
N LEU A 86 -7.43 -3.28 -12.46
CA LEU A 86 -6.56 -2.42 -13.27
C LEU A 86 -6.97 -2.36 -14.74
N TYR A 87 -7.34 -3.49 -15.35
CA TYR A 87 -7.54 -3.60 -16.80
C TYR A 87 -8.98 -3.91 -17.21
N GLY A 88 -9.86 -4.19 -16.25
CA GLY A 88 -11.21 -4.67 -16.56
C GLY A 88 -11.21 -6.15 -16.97
N GLY A 89 -11.91 -6.49 -18.06
CA GLY A 89 -11.88 -7.84 -18.61
C GLY A 89 -10.51 -8.22 -19.16
N VAL A 90 -10.08 -9.46 -18.93
CA VAL A 90 -8.77 -9.99 -19.37
C VAL A 90 -8.89 -11.46 -19.76
N PRO A 91 -7.93 -12.05 -20.49
CA PRO A 91 -7.94 -13.48 -20.75
C PRO A 91 -7.93 -14.34 -19.48
N LEU A 92 -8.84 -15.31 -19.38
CA LEU A 92 -8.86 -16.30 -18.31
C LEU A 92 -8.06 -17.54 -18.73
N LEU A 93 -6.98 -17.81 -17.98
CA LEU A 93 -6.10 -18.96 -18.15
C LEU A 93 -6.17 -19.80 -16.88
N LEU A 94 -6.77 -20.97 -16.95
CA LEU A 94 -7.03 -21.83 -15.79
C LEU A 94 -6.22 -23.12 -15.77
N THR A 95 -5.44 -23.36 -16.84
CA THR A 95 -4.58 -24.54 -17.01
C THR A 95 -3.18 -24.12 -17.45
N GLU A 96 -2.20 -25.01 -17.27
CA GLU A 96 -0.84 -24.82 -17.75
C GLU A 96 -0.79 -24.64 -19.26
N VAL A 97 -0.10 -23.60 -19.71
CA VAL A 97 0.13 -23.37 -21.15
C VAL A 97 1.45 -24.05 -21.54
N VAL A 98 1.34 -25.18 -22.26
CA VAL A 98 2.50 -26.03 -22.61
C VAL A 98 3.15 -25.70 -23.95
N GLY A 99 2.62 -24.70 -24.68
CA GLY A 99 3.17 -24.34 -26.01
C GLY A 99 2.74 -22.92 -26.43
N PRO A 100 3.25 -22.44 -27.58
CA PRO A 100 2.87 -21.11 -28.08
C PRO A 100 1.35 -20.98 -28.29
N LYS A 101 0.75 -19.93 -27.74
CA LYS A 101 -0.66 -19.62 -27.91
C LYS A 101 -0.80 -18.14 -28.29
N PHE A 102 -1.60 -17.86 -29.34
CA PHE A 102 -1.73 -16.54 -29.96
C PHE A 102 -3.19 -16.16 -30.22
N ASP A 103 -4.13 -16.81 -29.56
CA ASP A 103 -5.58 -16.70 -29.77
C ASP A 103 -6.32 -16.39 -28.46
N TYR A 104 -5.74 -15.54 -27.65
CA TYR A 104 -6.33 -15.11 -26.40
C TYR A 104 -7.56 -14.22 -26.65
N VAL A 105 -8.62 -14.43 -25.89
CA VAL A 105 -9.84 -13.62 -25.90
C VAL A 105 -10.08 -13.11 -24.47
N ARG A 106 -10.52 -11.86 -24.33
CA ARG A 106 -10.86 -11.29 -23.04
C ARG A 106 -12.16 -11.89 -22.51
N ALA A 107 -12.15 -12.36 -21.28
CA ALA A 107 -13.37 -12.52 -20.49
C ALA A 107 -13.85 -11.15 -19.97
N SER A 108 -15.10 -11.02 -19.62
CA SER A 108 -15.62 -9.83 -18.97
C SER A 108 -14.98 -9.63 -17.58
N LYS A 109 -15.04 -8.41 -17.06
CA LYS A 109 -14.54 -8.11 -15.70
C LYS A 109 -15.27 -8.96 -14.66
N GLU A 110 -16.55 -9.16 -14.85
CA GLU A 110 -17.43 -9.97 -13.98
C GLU A 110 -16.97 -11.42 -13.96
N GLU A 111 -16.75 -12.06 -15.12
CA GLU A 111 -16.25 -13.43 -15.20
C GLU A 111 -14.87 -13.60 -14.54
N VAL A 112 -13.98 -12.61 -14.70
CA VAL A 112 -12.66 -12.62 -14.06
C VAL A 112 -12.79 -12.53 -12.54
N LEU A 113 -13.69 -11.70 -12.03
CA LEU A 113 -13.93 -11.57 -10.58
C LEU A 113 -14.62 -12.81 -10.01
N GLU A 114 -15.55 -13.43 -10.74
CA GLU A 114 -16.17 -14.71 -10.34
C GLU A 114 -15.12 -15.83 -10.23
N GLN A 115 -14.20 -15.90 -11.18
CA GLN A 115 -13.08 -16.84 -11.08
C GLN A 115 -12.17 -16.55 -9.87
N ALA A 116 -11.86 -15.28 -9.62
CA ALA A 116 -11.07 -14.89 -8.47
C ALA A 116 -11.78 -15.27 -7.15
N ILE A 117 -13.10 -15.08 -7.05
CA ILE A 117 -13.90 -15.51 -5.90
C ILE A 117 -13.81 -17.02 -5.73
N SER A 118 -14.05 -17.79 -6.79
CA SER A 118 -14.01 -19.27 -6.74
C SER A 118 -12.64 -19.78 -6.25
N ASP A 119 -11.55 -19.19 -6.72
CA ASP A 119 -10.20 -19.54 -6.30
C ASP A 119 -9.94 -19.21 -4.82
N VAL A 120 -10.41 -18.04 -4.36
CA VAL A 120 -10.19 -17.61 -2.98
C VAL A 120 -11.15 -18.29 -1.99
N GLU A 121 -12.37 -18.67 -2.40
CA GLU A 121 -13.28 -19.52 -1.59
C GLU A 121 -12.66 -20.90 -1.32
N PHE A 122 -12.03 -21.51 -2.34
CA PHE A 122 -11.28 -22.74 -2.15
C PHE A 122 -10.11 -22.52 -1.17
N ALA A 123 -9.36 -21.45 -1.35
CA ALA A 123 -8.27 -21.10 -0.45
C ALA A 123 -8.75 -20.89 1.00
N ALA A 124 -9.86 -20.19 1.21
CA ALA A 124 -10.44 -19.98 2.54
C ALA A 124 -10.86 -21.28 3.23
N THR A 125 -11.25 -22.29 2.43
CA THR A 125 -11.67 -23.60 2.94
C THR A 125 -10.49 -24.46 3.36
N TYR A 126 -9.37 -24.42 2.63
CA TYR A 126 -8.30 -25.42 2.76
C TYR A 126 -6.96 -24.86 3.24
N LEU A 127 -6.77 -23.55 3.30
CA LEU A 127 -5.57 -22.96 3.91
C LEU A 127 -5.59 -23.19 5.43
N PRO A 128 -4.42 -23.37 6.04
CA PRO A 128 -4.31 -23.44 7.50
C PRO A 128 -4.77 -22.14 8.18
N SER A 129 -5.14 -22.23 9.47
CA SER A 129 -5.51 -21.08 10.28
C SER A 129 -4.35 -20.11 10.47
N LEU A 130 -4.66 -18.83 10.71
CA LEU A 130 -3.65 -17.80 10.96
C LEU A 130 -2.69 -18.15 12.12
N SER A 131 -3.19 -18.83 13.14
CA SER A 131 -2.38 -19.25 14.29
C SER A 131 -1.42 -20.41 14.01
N SER A 132 -1.58 -21.12 12.89
CA SER A 132 -0.78 -22.31 12.53
C SER A 132 0.20 -22.08 11.39
N VAL A 133 0.15 -20.94 10.70
CA VAL A 133 1.10 -20.59 9.65
C VAL A 133 2.29 -19.83 10.19
N GLN A 134 3.41 -19.89 9.48
CA GLN A 134 4.58 -19.06 9.76
C GLN A 134 4.39 -17.64 9.24
N ASP A 135 5.20 -16.71 9.78
CA ASP A 135 5.23 -15.34 9.28
C ASP A 135 5.54 -15.32 7.78
N GLY A 136 4.81 -14.50 7.02
CA GLY A 136 4.92 -14.43 5.55
C GLY A 136 4.02 -15.40 4.77
N GLU A 137 3.53 -16.47 5.39
CA GLU A 137 2.62 -17.40 4.74
C GLU A 137 1.17 -16.86 4.71
N VAL A 138 0.43 -17.29 3.68
CA VAL A 138 -1.00 -17.01 3.58
C VAL A 138 -1.82 -18.01 4.40
N SER A 139 -2.87 -17.51 5.05
CA SER A 139 -3.79 -18.28 5.88
C SER A 139 -5.21 -18.21 5.35
N ASN A 140 -6.12 -19.03 5.91
CA ASN A 140 -7.54 -18.92 5.64
C ASN A 140 -8.10 -17.53 6.03
N THR A 141 -7.59 -16.94 7.11
CA THR A 141 -7.97 -15.56 7.53
C THR A 141 -7.59 -14.54 6.47
N ALA A 142 -6.43 -14.69 5.81
CA ALA A 142 -6.04 -13.85 4.68
C ALA A 142 -6.97 -14.06 3.46
N ALA A 143 -7.42 -15.29 3.22
CA ALA A 143 -8.38 -15.57 2.17
C ALA A 143 -9.77 -14.96 2.47
N TYR A 144 -10.27 -15.05 3.70
CA TYR A 144 -11.52 -14.37 4.11
C TYR A 144 -11.43 -12.84 3.99
N HIS A 145 -10.28 -12.25 4.35
CA HIS A 145 -10.05 -10.82 4.14
C HIS A 145 -10.17 -10.46 2.65
N LEU A 146 -9.50 -11.21 1.77
CA LEU A 146 -9.55 -10.98 0.32
C LEU A 146 -10.95 -11.20 -0.25
N LEU A 147 -11.69 -12.21 0.23
CA LEU A 147 -13.09 -12.42 -0.14
C LEU A 147 -13.98 -11.24 0.24
N SER A 148 -13.75 -10.60 1.38
CA SER A 148 -14.55 -9.43 1.77
C SER A 148 -14.45 -8.30 0.74
N GLU A 149 -13.26 -8.09 0.19
CA GLU A 149 -13.04 -7.10 -0.88
C GLU A 149 -13.65 -7.55 -2.22
N LEU A 150 -13.48 -8.83 -2.60
CA LEU A 150 -14.05 -9.39 -3.84
C LEU A 150 -15.58 -9.36 -3.85
N TYR A 151 -16.21 -9.69 -2.72
CA TYR A 151 -17.66 -9.62 -2.59
C TYR A 151 -18.18 -8.17 -2.64
N LEU A 152 -17.42 -7.20 -2.12
CA LEU A 152 -17.74 -5.77 -2.32
C LEU A 152 -17.67 -5.39 -3.81
N ALA A 153 -16.66 -5.85 -4.52
CA ALA A 153 -16.46 -5.56 -5.94
C ALA A 153 -17.57 -6.13 -6.83
N THR A 154 -18.25 -7.19 -6.37
CA THR A 154 -19.33 -7.88 -7.09
C THR A 154 -20.70 -7.62 -6.47
N ALA A 155 -20.84 -6.61 -5.63
CA ALA A 155 -22.07 -6.19 -4.95
C ALA A 155 -22.72 -7.30 -4.09
N GLN A 156 -21.96 -8.29 -3.63
CA GLN A 156 -22.42 -9.33 -2.72
C GLN A 156 -22.23 -8.88 -1.25
N TYR A 157 -22.84 -7.75 -0.88
CA TYR A 157 -22.53 -7.01 0.35
C TYR A 157 -22.76 -7.82 1.63
N GLN A 158 -23.81 -8.66 1.71
CA GLN A 158 -24.01 -9.49 2.90
C GLN A 158 -22.90 -10.52 3.06
N LYS A 159 -22.46 -11.16 1.98
CA LYS A 159 -21.33 -12.09 2.04
C LYS A 159 -20.05 -11.37 2.44
N ALA A 160 -19.84 -10.12 1.99
CA ALA A 160 -18.70 -9.31 2.43
C ALA A 160 -18.72 -9.07 3.93
N VAL A 161 -19.90 -8.77 4.52
CA VAL A 161 -20.06 -8.64 5.98
C VAL A 161 -19.73 -9.95 6.68
N ASP A 162 -20.25 -11.07 6.19
CA ASP A 162 -20.12 -12.38 6.85
C ASP A 162 -18.65 -12.82 6.91
N VAL A 163 -17.91 -12.74 5.79
CA VAL A 163 -16.49 -13.12 5.78
C VAL A 163 -15.59 -12.13 6.51
N ALA A 164 -15.89 -10.83 6.47
CA ALA A 164 -15.17 -9.83 7.25
C ALA A 164 -15.39 -10.06 8.76
N THR A 165 -16.60 -10.46 9.15
CA THR A 165 -16.92 -10.83 10.54
C THR A 165 -16.12 -12.06 10.97
N THR A 166 -15.99 -13.08 10.11
CA THR A 166 -15.13 -14.24 10.37
C THR A 166 -13.68 -13.83 10.67
N VAL A 167 -13.13 -12.86 9.93
CA VAL A 167 -11.78 -12.34 10.19
C VAL A 167 -11.70 -11.58 11.50
N ILE A 168 -12.69 -10.75 11.81
CA ILE A 168 -12.70 -9.90 13.01
C ILE A 168 -12.90 -10.74 14.28
N ASP A 169 -13.68 -11.80 14.19
CA ASP A 169 -13.97 -12.70 15.32
C ASP A 169 -12.96 -13.85 15.48
N ASP A 170 -11.96 -13.93 14.56
CA ASP A 170 -10.87 -14.90 14.69
C ASP A 170 -10.06 -14.59 15.96
N PRO A 171 -9.94 -15.55 16.92
CA PRO A 171 -9.21 -15.33 18.17
C PRO A 171 -7.71 -15.00 17.97
N ALA A 172 -7.20 -15.25 16.77
CA ALA A 172 -5.84 -14.92 16.40
C ALA A 172 -5.69 -13.46 15.94
N THR A 173 -6.76 -12.73 15.74
CA THR A 173 -6.74 -11.32 15.32
C THR A 173 -7.22 -10.38 16.43
N GLY A 174 -6.74 -9.15 16.42
CA GLY A 174 -7.16 -8.10 17.35
C GLY A 174 -6.43 -6.79 17.07
N LEU A 175 -7.12 -5.66 17.23
CA LEU A 175 -6.45 -4.36 17.14
C LEU A 175 -5.49 -4.18 18.33
N MET A 176 -4.35 -3.58 18.06
CA MET A 176 -3.37 -3.23 19.09
C MET A 176 -3.80 -1.92 19.79
N TYR A 177 -3.99 -1.98 21.09
CA TYR A 177 -4.35 -0.82 21.92
C TYR A 177 -3.21 -0.35 22.81
N ASN A 178 -2.26 -1.23 23.12
CA ASN A 178 -1.13 -0.94 24.02
C ASN A 178 0.17 -0.96 23.21
N ARG A 179 1.16 -0.20 23.71
CA ARG A 179 2.52 -0.24 23.20
C ARG A 179 3.08 -1.66 23.21
N PHE A 180 3.80 -2.05 22.15
CA PHE A 180 4.33 -3.41 21.98
C PHE A 180 5.62 -3.42 21.15
N GLY A 181 6.27 -4.59 21.13
CA GLY A 181 7.43 -4.86 20.30
C GLY A 181 8.72 -4.20 20.82
N SER A 182 9.71 -4.11 19.94
CA SER A 182 11.10 -3.76 20.29
C SER A 182 11.28 -2.34 20.80
N ARG A 183 10.36 -1.42 20.50
CA ARG A 183 10.50 0.01 20.78
C ARG A 183 9.35 0.58 21.63
N ALA A 184 8.62 -0.28 22.36
CA ALA A 184 7.44 0.08 23.13
C ALA A 184 7.69 1.14 24.23
N ASN A 185 8.92 1.32 24.67
CA ASN A 185 9.29 2.28 25.73
C ASN A 185 9.85 3.59 25.16
N GLU A 186 9.96 3.75 23.85
CA GLU A 186 10.52 4.96 23.25
C GLU A 186 9.51 6.12 23.26
N VAL A 187 10.06 7.34 23.47
CA VAL A 187 9.32 8.60 23.47
C VAL A 187 10.05 9.59 22.53
N PRO A 188 9.33 10.22 21.58
CA PRO A 188 7.89 10.06 21.29
C PRO A 188 7.57 8.72 20.64
N GLY A 189 6.35 8.23 20.86
CA GLY A 189 5.82 7.02 20.27
C GLY A 189 4.44 6.67 20.85
N ASP A 190 3.68 5.90 20.10
CA ASP A 190 2.38 5.36 20.48
C ASP A 190 2.16 3.98 19.86
N VAL A 191 1.02 3.35 20.12
CA VAL A 191 0.71 2.03 19.58
C VAL A 191 0.62 1.99 18.06
N TYR A 192 0.16 3.08 17.44
CA TYR A 192 0.10 3.18 15.97
C TYR A 192 1.49 3.29 15.37
N TRP A 193 2.40 4.04 16.00
CA TRP A 193 3.80 4.11 15.61
C TRP A 193 4.50 2.77 15.72
N ASP A 194 4.22 2.00 16.79
CA ASP A 194 4.80 0.67 17.01
C ASP A 194 4.48 -0.32 15.88
N LEU A 195 3.27 -0.25 15.29
CA LEU A 195 2.88 -1.11 14.17
C LEU A 195 3.86 -1.09 13.00
N PHE A 196 4.56 0.03 12.79
CA PHE A 196 5.42 0.24 11.62
C PHE A 196 6.92 0.24 11.97
N ARG A 197 7.27 -0.17 13.17
CA ARG A 197 8.68 -0.28 13.56
C ARG A 197 9.26 -1.64 13.15
N LYS A 198 10.53 -1.66 12.81
CA LYS A 198 11.23 -2.87 12.36
C LYS A 198 10.99 -4.03 13.33
N ASN A 199 10.67 -5.19 12.81
CA ASN A 199 10.36 -6.44 13.51
C ASN A 199 9.06 -6.45 14.32
N ASN A 200 8.19 -5.43 14.20
CA ASN A 200 6.92 -5.39 14.92
C ASN A 200 5.71 -5.89 14.08
N GLN A 201 5.90 -6.20 12.81
CA GLN A 201 4.81 -6.58 11.90
C GLN A 201 4.32 -8.01 12.13
N ASN A 202 5.17 -8.86 12.67
CA ASN A 202 4.93 -10.28 12.85
C ASN A 202 4.35 -10.63 14.22
N ARG A 203 3.69 -11.79 14.30
CA ARG A 203 3.00 -12.27 15.51
C ARG A 203 3.94 -12.48 16.69
N GLY A 204 5.19 -12.88 16.42
CA GLY A 204 6.22 -13.07 17.46
C GLY A 204 6.55 -11.80 18.27
N SER A 205 6.24 -10.61 17.74
CA SER A 205 6.35 -9.33 18.45
C SER A 205 5.16 -9.01 19.37
N GLY A 206 4.12 -9.84 19.38
CA GLY A 206 2.84 -9.59 20.03
C GLY A 206 1.81 -8.89 19.15
N ASN A 207 2.10 -8.69 17.87
CA ASN A 207 1.19 -8.04 16.92
C ASN A 207 0.06 -8.98 16.51
N THR A 208 -1.17 -8.60 16.78
CA THR A 208 -2.39 -9.32 16.40
C THR A 208 -3.15 -8.66 15.24
N GLU A 209 -2.69 -7.50 14.74
CA GLU A 209 -3.32 -6.83 13.60
C GLU A 209 -2.87 -7.40 12.24
N GLY A 210 -1.65 -7.94 12.15
CA GLY A 210 -1.10 -8.48 10.89
C GLY A 210 -1.84 -9.75 10.47
N ILE A 211 -2.44 -9.74 9.28
CA ILE A 211 -3.12 -10.89 8.68
C ILE A 211 -2.23 -11.57 7.65
N TRP A 212 -1.62 -10.78 6.77
CA TRP A 212 -0.62 -11.25 5.82
C TRP A 212 0.47 -10.18 5.68
N VAL A 213 1.72 -10.60 5.88
CA VAL A 213 2.89 -9.72 5.98
C VAL A 213 3.97 -10.22 5.01
N ILE A 214 4.45 -9.36 4.13
CA ILE A 214 5.62 -9.66 3.29
C ILE A 214 6.86 -9.47 4.14
N GLN A 215 7.72 -10.50 4.16
CA GLN A 215 8.96 -10.51 4.90
C GLN A 215 10.07 -9.80 4.11
N ILE A 216 10.74 -8.83 4.75
CA ILE A 216 11.90 -8.13 4.19
C ILE A 216 13.11 -8.40 5.07
N GLU A 217 14.12 -9.05 4.50
CA GLU A 217 15.35 -9.39 5.20
C GLU A 217 16.57 -8.88 4.44
N THR A 218 17.47 -8.22 5.16
CA THR A 218 18.63 -7.57 4.55
C THR A 218 19.68 -8.61 4.09
N ASP A 219 20.19 -8.42 2.87
CA ASP A 219 21.22 -9.27 2.26
C ASP A 219 20.92 -10.77 2.26
N THR A 220 19.65 -11.11 2.29
CA THR A 220 19.15 -12.49 2.21
C THR A 220 18.52 -12.75 0.85
N PRO A 221 18.85 -13.85 0.15
CA PRO A 221 18.22 -14.18 -1.11
C PRO A 221 16.68 -14.22 -1.00
N GLY A 222 15.98 -13.45 -1.84
CA GLY A 222 14.53 -13.30 -1.79
C GLY A 222 14.01 -12.29 -0.76
N GLY A 223 14.87 -11.76 0.12
CA GLY A 223 14.46 -10.86 1.19
C GLY A 223 14.23 -9.40 0.79
N SER A 224 14.42 -9.04 -0.49
CA SER A 224 14.17 -7.70 -1.06
C SER A 224 14.95 -6.54 -0.43
N GLY A 225 15.69 -6.74 0.64
CA GLY A 225 16.51 -5.74 1.33
C GLY A 225 18.00 -5.88 0.97
N SER A 226 18.60 -4.86 0.38
CA SER A 226 20.04 -4.82 0.12
C SER A 226 20.68 -3.61 0.76
N MET A 227 21.90 -3.79 1.28
CA MET A 227 22.73 -2.69 1.77
C MET A 227 23.44 -1.93 0.65
N THR A 228 23.37 -2.43 -0.59
CA THR A 228 23.90 -1.71 -1.75
C THR A 228 22.81 -0.95 -2.48
N ALA A 229 23.06 0.28 -2.89
CA ALA A 229 22.07 1.12 -3.56
C ALA A 229 21.58 0.53 -4.91
N LYS A 230 22.35 -0.37 -5.53
CA LYS A 230 22.02 -0.98 -6.82
C LYS A 230 20.95 -2.07 -6.72
N ASP A 231 20.92 -2.78 -5.60
CA ASP A 231 20.13 -3.99 -5.46
C ASP A 231 18.91 -3.79 -4.53
N GLN A 232 18.61 -2.53 -4.20
CA GLN A 232 17.44 -2.17 -3.40
C GLN A 232 16.16 -2.33 -4.23
N THR A 233 15.29 -3.25 -3.85
CA THR A 233 14.04 -3.53 -4.54
C THR A 233 12.85 -2.81 -3.93
N TYR A 234 12.86 -2.55 -2.61
CA TYR A 234 11.78 -1.88 -1.91
C TYR A 234 12.27 -0.54 -1.33
N THR A 235 11.99 0.56 -2.02
CA THR A 235 12.57 1.88 -1.76
C THR A 235 11.56 2.91 -1.28
N MET A 236 10.57 2.49 -0.49
CA MET A 236 9.50 3.37 -0.01
C MET A 236 10.02 4.55 0.84
N GLU A 237 11.10 4.35 1.60
CA GLU A 237 11.76 5.45 2.33
C GLU A 237 12.21 6.57 1.40
N ARG A 238 12.86 6.23 0.29
CA ARG A 238 13.26 7.22 -0.72
C ARG A 238 12.09 7.95 -1.34
N HIS A 239 11.01 7.22 -1.60
CA HIS A 239 9.83 7.79 -2.23
C HIS A 239 9.13 8.79 -1.32
N HIS A 240 8.89 8.43 -0.05
CA HIS A 240 7.98 9.16 0.83
C HIS A 240 8.65 10.12 1.80
N ALA A 241 9.94 9.98 2.11
CA ALA A 241 10.65 10.97 2.90
C ALA A 241 11.14 12.12 2.01
N PRO A 242 11.03 13.38 2.44
CA PRO A 242 11.47 14.53 1.66
C PRO A 242 13.00 14.59 1.53
N MET A 243 13.47 15.21 0.45
CA MET A 243 14.91 15.41 0.19
C MET A 243 15.44 16.61 0.97
N VAL A 244 15.40 16.52 2.29
CA VAL A 244 15.71 17.66 3.19
C VAL A 244 17.10 18.26 3.03
N ARG A 245 18.06 17.51 2.49
CA ARG A 245 19.42 18.01 2.23
C ARG A 245 19.46 19.22 1.29
N ASP A 246 18.44 19.39 0.47
CA ASP A 246 18.36 20.47 -0.50
C ASP A 246 17.55 21.68 0.01
N VAL A 247 17.02 21.60 1.24
CA VAL A 247 16.36 22.76 1.88
C VAL A 247 17.36 23.88 2.07
N LYS A 248 16.98 25.06 1.62
CA LYS A 248 17.70 26.32 1.88
C LYS A 248 16.76 27.31 2.54
N ALA A 249 17.12 27.75 3.72
CA ALA A 249 16.38 28.74 4.48
C ALA A 249 17.34 29.82 4.98
N HIS A 250 16.99 31.09 4.81
CA HIS A 250 17.84 32.22 5.17
C HIS A 250 19.28 32.15 4.62
N GLY A 251 19.43 31.58 3.39
CA GLY A 251 20.74 31.41 2.75
C GLY A 251 21.62 30.28 3.30
N MET A 252 21.12 29.48 4.23
CA MET A 252 21.85 28.38 4.89
C MET A 252 21.11 27.03 4.67
N ASN A 253 21.84 25.94 4.83
CA ASN A 253 21.27 24.60 4.89
C ASN A 253 20.98 24.24 6.35
N PRO A 254 19.70 24.01 6.72
CA PRO A 254 19.35 23.50 8.05
C PRO A 254 19.83 22.07 8.29
N PHE A 255 20.00 21.31 7.20
CA PHE A 255 20.42 19.92 7.21
C PHE A 255 21.71 19.77 6.42
N SER A 256 22.76 19.29 7.05
CA SER A 256 24.05 19.03 6.39
C SER A 256 24.18 17.56 5.97
N TRP A 257 24.87 17.30 4.89
CA TRP A 257 25.25 15.96 4.50
C TRP A 257 26.42 15.43 5.39
N PRO A 258 26.43 14.14 5.80
CA PRO A 258 25.43 13.11 5.53
C PRO A 258 24.15 13.31 6.36
N ILE A 259 22.98 12.98 5.75
CA ILE A 259 21.69 13.07 6.41
C ILE A 259 21.59 12.00 7.49
N GLY A 260 21.08 12.36 8.64
CA GLY A 260 20.75 11.42 9.71
C GLY A 260 19.37 10.80 9.55
N ASP A 261 19.14 9.63 10.18
CA ASP A 261 17.85 8.97 10.10
C ASP A 261 16.72 9.65 10.89
N TYR A 262 17.05 10.63 11.75
CA TYR A 262 16.11 11.55 12.41
C TYR A 262 15.31 12.44 11.44
N THR A 263 15.74 12.57 10.18
CA THR A 263 15.01 13.29 9.12
C THR A 263 14.15 12.39 8.25
N GLY A 264 13.89 11.16 8.67
CA GLY A 264 13.11 10.16 7.92
C GLY A 264 13.98 9.29 7.00
N GLY A 265 15.23 9.12 7.33
CA GLY A 265 16.19 8.37 6.55
C GLY A 265 16.69 9.14 5.32
N ARG A 266 17.08 8.43 4.27
CA ARG A 266 17.60 9.03 3.04
C ARG A 266 16.48 9.27 2.02
N GLY A 267 15.58 10.19 2.35
CA GLY A 267 14.51 10.59 1.45
C GLY A 267 15.00 11.27 0.16
N ILE A 268 14.31 11.06 -0.93
CA ILE A 268 14.52 11.72 -2.23
C ILE A 268 13.30 12.54 -2.65
N GLY A 269 12.19 12.36 -1.96
CA GLY A 269 10.97 13.16 -2.18
C GLY A 269 10.33 12.92 -3.54
N TRP A 270 10.24 11.66 -3.95
CA TRP A 270 9.57 11.33 -5.21
C TRP A 270 8.05 11.30 -5.09
N ALA A 271 7.52 10.97 -3.91
CA ALA A 271 6.08 10.90 -3.66
C ALA A 271 5.68 11.95 -2.62
N ILE A 272 5.35 13.15 -3.09
CA ILE A 272 4.93 14.26 -2.24
C ILE A 272 3.48 14.02 -1.80
N SER A 273 3.22 14.08 -0.49
CA SER A 273 1.86 14.04 0.05
C SER A 273 1.03 15.21 -0.46
N THR A 274 -0.20 14.93 -0.92
CA THR A 274 -1.15 16.00 -1.24
C THR A 274 -1.50 16.80 0.01
N ARG A 275 -1.91 18.06 -0.15
CA ARG A 275 -2.42 18.86 0.98
C ARG A 275 -3.71 18.27 1.56
N TYR A 276 -4.47 17.57 0.75
CA TYR A 276 -5.65 16.86 1.24
C TYR A 276 -5.24 15.79 2.26
N PHE A 277 -4.24 14.99 1.94
CA PHE A 277 -3.71 13.95 2.80
C PHE A 277 -2.94 14.49 4.00
N SER A 278 -2.11 15.52 3.82
CA SER A 278 -1.31 16.06 4.91
C SER A 278 -2.09 16.96 5.88
N ASP A 279 -3.13 17.66 5.41
CA ASP A 279 -3.77 18.71 6.22
C ASP A 279 -5.30 18.56 6.28
N GLU A 280 -6.00 18.42 5.13
CA GLU A 280 -7.45 18.54 5.07
C GLU A 280 -8.19 17.44 5.83
N ILE A 281 -7.77 16.17 5.70
CA ILE A 281 -8.44 15.05 6.37
C ILE A 281 -8.32 15.09 7.91
N TRP A 282 -7.41 15.91 8.45
CA TRP A 282 -7.13 16.01 9.88
C TRP A 282 -7.82 17.20 10.56
N LYS A 283 -8.45 18.12 9.80
CA LYS A 283 -8.96 19.40 10.34
C LYS A 283 -9.90 19.26 11.52
N ASP A 284 -10.76 18.24 11.52
CA ASP A 284 -11.75 18.06 12.56
C ASP A 284 -11.16 17.57 13.90
N ASP A 285 -9.96 16.96 13.86
CA ASP A 285 -9.30 16.38 15.03
C ASP A 285 -7.78 16.40 14.91
N PHE A 286 -7.24 17.55 14.55
CA PHE A 286 -5.81 17.69 14.18
C PHE A 286 -4.86 17.26 15.30
N TYR A 287 -5.19 17.53 16.55
CA TYR A 287 -4.34 17.26 17.71
C TYR A 287 -4.78 16.04 18.54
N GLY A 288 -6.01 15.58 18.37
CA GLY A 288 -6.56 14.46 19.13
C GLY A 288 -6.24 13.10 18.52
N ASP A 289 -6.22 13.02 17.20
CA ASP A 289 -5.94 11.78 16.48
C ASP A 289 -4.43 11.44 16.54
N MET A 290 -4.06 10.34 17.25
CA MET A 290 -2.66 9.95 17.41
C MET A 290 -1.96 9.66 16.09
N ARG A 291 -2.70 9.24 15.05
CA ARG A 291 -2.13 8.97 13.71
C ARG A 291 -1.57 10.23 13.05
N ASN A 292 -2.02 11.39 13.51
CA ASN A 292 -1.54 12.71 13.08
C ASN A 292 -0.44 13.30 13.98
N ALA A 293 -0.06 12.62 15.07
CA ALA A 293 1.07 13.04 15.89
C ALA A 293 2.35 13.14 15.05
N ASN A 294 3.27 14.05 15.43
CA ASN A 294 4.45 14.34 14.60
C ASN A 294 5.38 13.14 14.37
N HIS A 295 5.39 12.15 15.24
CA HIS A 295 6.17 10.92 15.02
C HIS A 295 5.50 9.97 14.02
N ASN A 296 4.18 10.09 13.77
CA ASN A 296 3.42 9.32 12.80
C ASN A 296 3.27 10.05 11.47
N PHE A 297 2.94 11.34 11.51
CA PHE A 297 2.86 12.21 10.34
C PHE A 297 3.83 13.38 10.53
N VAL A 298 5.03 13.23 10.01
CA VAL A 298 6.15 14.13 10.29
C VAL A 298 5.98 15.46 9.58
N ARG A 299 5.91 16.54 10.37
CA ARG A 299 5.82 17.92 9.88
C ARG A 299 6.97 18.78 10.38
N LYS A 300 7.54 18.44 11.56
CA LYS A 300 8.63 19.17 12.18
C LYS A 300 9.89 18.33 12.10
N PHE A 301 10.91 18.88 11.46
CA PHE A 301 12.18 18.24 11.21
C PHE A 301 13.25 18.85 12.10
N ALA A 302 13.92 18.04 12.91
CA ALA A 302 15.02 18.49 13.74
C ALA A 302 16.20 18.95 12.89
N VAL A 303 16.70 20.15 13.15
CA VAL A 303 17.85 20.75 12.47
C VAL A 303 19.12 20.18 13.08
N HIS A 304 20.09 19.79 12.27
CA HIS A 304 21.38 19.32 12.75
C HIS A 304 22.55 20.19 12.31
N ASN A 305 22.33 21.18 11.46
CA ASN A 305 23.30 22.24 11.25
C ASN A 305 23.29 23.18 12.46
N LYS A 306 24.35 23.13 13.27
CA LYS A 306 24.42 23.87 14.54
C LYS A 306 24.40 25.39 14.35
N GLU A 307 24.91 25.88 13.23
CA GLU A 307 24.89 27.32 12.93
C GLU A 307 23.46 27.79 12.66
N TYR A 308 22.70 27.02 11.91
CA TYR A 308 21.28 27.29 11.64
C TYR A 308 20.44 27.21 12.94
N ALA A 309 20.59 26.15 13.72
CA ALA A 309 19.87 25.94 14.96
C ALA A 309 20.10 27.09 15.96
N LYS A 310 21.36 27.58 16.05
CA LYS A 310 21.71 28.71 16.92
C LYS A 310 21.01 30.02 16.55
N LEU A 311 20.75 30.23 15.24
CA LEU A 311 20.16 31.47 14.73
C LEU A 311 18.62 31.44 14.68
N TYR A 312 18.04 30.27 14.34
CA TYR A 312 16.63 30.15 13.94
C TYR A 312 15.86 29.07 14.69
N GLY A 313 16.40 28.50 15.74
CA GLY A 313 15.84 27.39 16.48
C GLY A 313 16.31 26.05 15.94
N ASP A 314 15.71 24.97 16.44
CA ASP A 314 16.17 23.60 16.24
C ASP A 314 15.24 22.73 15.36
N THR A 315 14.16 23.31 14.81
CA THR A 315 13.20 22.62 13.94
C THR A 315 12.80 23.45 12.74
N ILE A 316 12.55 22.76 11.61
CA ILE A 316 11.85 23.31 10.45
C ILE A 316 10.44 22.72 10.43
N ASP A 317 9.43 23.58 10.43
CA ASP A 317 8.02 23.21 10.45
C ASP A 317 7.37 23.40 9.08
N THR A 318 6.79 22.35 8.51
CA THR A 318 6.11 22.40 7.20
C THR A 318 4.84 23.25 7.21
N GLN A 319 4.21 23.45 8.37
CA GLN A 319 3.02 24.29 8.51
C GLN A 319 3.36 25.78 8.72
N ASN A 320 4.58 26.05 9.19
CA ASN A 320 5.09 27.42 9.38
C ASN A 320 6.55 27.48 8.87
N PRO A 321 6.75 27.34 7.55
CA PRO A 321 8.09 27.26 6.99
C PRO A 321 8.83 28.60 7.11
N PRO A 322 10.17 28.57 7.24
CA PRO A 322 10.98 29.77 7.18
C PRO A 322 10.81 30.53 5.86
N VAL A 323 11.08 31.81 5.88
CA VAL A 323 11.04 32.66 4.67
C VAL A 323 11.95 32.08 3.58
N GLY A 324 11.41 31.99 2.35
CA GLY A 324 12.10 31.46 1.18
C GLY A 324 12.00 29.93 1.00
N VAL A 325 11.37 29.21 1.95
CA VAL A 325 11.14 27.77 1.82
C VAL A 325 9.72 27.50 1.30
N THR A 326 9.63 26.84 0.15
CA THR A 326 8.34 26.44 -0.45
C THR A 326 7.87 25.10 0.14
N VAL A 327 6.61 25.05 0.59
CA VAL A 327 5.95 23.83 1.09
C VAL A 327 4.56 23.71 0.47
N PRO A 328 4.19 22.57 -0.09
CA PRO A 328 5.04 21.39 -0.33
C PRO A 328 6.03 21.61 -1.48
N SER A 329 7.20 21.02 -1.36
CA SER A 329 8.20 20.92 -2.42
C SER A 329 8.93 19.59 -2.26
N ARG A 330 9.65 19.11 -3.27
CA ARG A 330 10.45 17.90 -3.19
C ARG A 330 11.37 17.86 -1.96
N SER A 331 11.90 19.02 -1.57
CA SER A 331 12.82 19.14 -0.45
C SER A 331 12.13 19.15 0.92
N LEU A 332 10.86 19.61 0.99
CA LEU A 332 10.16 19.75 2.26
C LEU A 332 8.65 19.61 2.10
N TYR A 333 8.09 18.61 2.73
CA TYR A 333 6.65 18.36 2.88
C TYR A 333 6.40 17.43 4.07
N ALA A 334 5.16 17.39 4.55
CA ALA A 334 4.76 16.45 5.59
C ALA A 334 4.59 15.04 5.02
N TYR A 335 5.07 14.01 5.73
CA TYR A 335 5.02 12.62 5.27
C TYR A 335 4.68 11.65 6.41
N GLN A 336 4.11 10.50 6.08
CA GLN A 336 3.89 9.42 7.06
C GLN A 336 5.17 8.61 7.28
N SER A 337 5.53 8.39 8.55
CA SER A 337 6.75 7.67 8.96
C SER A 337 6.68 6.14 8.79
N LYS A 338 5.57 5.61 8.27
CA LYS A 338 5.36 4.16 8.09
C LYS A 338 6.41 3.46 7.26
N CYS A 339 6.92 4.14 6.24
CA CYS A 339 7.90 3.59 5.30
C CYS A 339 9.34 3.94 5.63
N THR A 340 9.60 4.57 6.75
CA THR A 340 10.95 4.89 7.23
C THR A 340 11.32 4.05 8.45
N THR A 341 12.61 3.95 8.73
CA THR A 341 13.14 3.17 9.84
C THR A 341 13.92 4.07 10.81
N PRO A 342 13.25 5.07 11.45
CA PRO A 342 13.95 6.08 12.26
C PRO A 342 14.75 5.44 13.39
N TYR A 343 16.06 5.76 13.44
CA TYR A 343 17.04 5.27 14.43
C TYR A 343 17.18 3.74 14.48
N ASN A 344 16.84 3.02 13.41
CA ASN A 344 16.92 1.56 13.37
C ASN A 344 17.21 1.01 11.97
N HIS A 345 18.03 1.72 11.20
CA HIS A 345 18.58 1.18 9.96
C HIS A 345 19.59 0.05 10.26
N PRO A 346 19.86 -0.86 9.33
CA PRO A 346 20.95 -1.82 9.43
C PRO A 346 22.28 -1.11 9.74
N GLU A 347 23.11 -1.69 10.62
CA GLU A 347 24.31 -1.05 11.14
C GLU A 347 25.30 -0.63 10.03
N GLY A 348 25.46 -1.45 9.00
CA GLY A 348 26.32 -1.16 7.84
C GLY A 348 25.90 0.05 7.00
N LEU A 349 24.70 0.59 7.22
CA LEU A 349 24.20 1.78 6.52
C LEU A 349 24.55 3.10 7.24
N TYR A 350 25.11 3.05 8.44
CA TYR A 350 25.56 4.25 9.11
C TYR A 350 26.99 4.61 8.68
N SER A 351 27.21 5.84 8.25
CA SER A 351 28.54 6.43 8.15
C SER A 351 29.08 6.82 9.53
N ASN A 352 28.16 7.09 10.48
CA ASN A 352 28.45 7.33 11.88
C ASN A 352 27.22 6.91 12.74
N SER A 353 27.30 5.76 13.39
CA SER A 353 26.19 5.24 14.22
C SER A 353 25.91 6.08 15.47
N LYS A 354 26.90 6.80 16.01
CA LYS A 354 26.70 7.65 17.19
C LYS A 354 25.86 8.89 16.89
N THR A 355 25.90 9.38 15.66
CA THR A 355 25.12 10.53 15.20
C THR A 355 23.98 10.11 14.28
N PHE A 356 23.75 8.83 14.08
CA PHE A 356 22.77 8.27 13.13
C PHE A 356 22.91 8.79 11.69
N ALA A 357 24.11 9.21 11.31
CA ALA A 357 24.37 9.69 9.96
C ALA A 357 24.46 8.50 8.98
N LEU A 358 23.69 8.55 7.92
CA LEU A 358 23.56 7.48 6.93
C LEU A 358 24.55 7.61 5.79
N ASN A 359 24.99 6.49 5.24
CA ASN A 359 25.80 6.46 4.01
C ASN A 359 24.91 6.51 2.74
N SER A 360 25.54 6.52 1.57
CA SER A 360 24.82 6.62 0.29
C SER A 360 24.00 5.38 -0.07
N GLY A 361 24.22 4.24 0.59
CA GLY A 361 23.49 3.00 0.38
C GLY A 361 22.09 2.99 1.01
N ALA A 362 21.86 3.85 2.02
CA ALA A 362 20.56 3.92 2.70
C ALA A 362 19.42 4.40 1.76
N GLY A 363 18.20 4.08 2.11
CA GLY A 363 16.99 4.54 1.40
C GLY A 363 16.04 3.43 0.96
N ALA A 364 16.37 2.16 1.18
CA ALA A 364 15.38 1.09 1.14
C ALA A 364 14.51 1.13 2.40
N THR A 365 13.39 0.43 2.36
CA THR A 365 12.56 0.16 3.54
C THR A 365 12.98 -1.19 4.10
N TYR A 366 13.41 -1.20 5.37
CA TYR A 366 13.98 -2.36 6.04
C TYR A 366 13.02 -2.97 7.08
N THR A 367 11.73 -2.74 6.89
CA THR A 367 10.65 -3.29 7.72
C THR A 367 9.77 -4.18 6.87
N ASP A 368 9.27 -5.26 7.47
CA ASP A 368 8.24 -6.09 6.87
C ASP A 368 7.01 -5.25 6.51
N GLN A 369 6.26 -5.68 5.50
CA GLN A 369 5.16 -4.90 4.94
C GLN A 369 3.83 -5.63 5.08
N TYR A 370 2.84 -4.96 5.65
CA TYR A 370 1.48 -5.48 5.66
C TYR A 370 0.91 -5.55 4.23
N MET A 371 0.46 -6.74 3.86
CA MET A 371 -0.41 -6.93 2.72
C MET A 371 -1.86 -6.76 3.13
N PHE A 372 -2.23 -7.37 4.26
CA PHE A 372 -3.54 -7.25 4.90
C PHE A 372 -3.37 -7.04 6.40
N ARG A 373 -4.14 -6.11 6.93
CA ARG A 373 -4.17 -5.77 8.34
C ARG A 373 -5.61 -5.62 8.83
N LEU A 374 -5.90 -6.03 10.05
CA LEU A 374 -7.26 -6.10 10.62
C LEU A 374 -8.02 -4.77 10.53
N ALA A 375 -7.34 -3.64 10.69
CA ALA A 375 -7.99 -2.32 10.55
C ALA A 375 -8.61 -2.13 9.15
N GLU A 376 -8.01 -2.67 8.10
CA GLU A 376 -8.61 -2.65 6.77
C GLU A 376 -9.87 -3.52 6.70
N THR A 377 -9.91 -4.68 7.37
CA THR A 377 -11.10 -5.54 7.42
C THR A 377 -12.31 -4.81 8.02
N TYR A 378 -12.11 -4.03 9.10
CA TYR A 378 -13.15 -3.17 9.65
C TYR A 378 -13.67 -2.15 8.62
N LEU A 379 -12.77 -1.54 7.85
CA LEU A 379 -13.17 -0.54 6.84
C LEU A 379 -13.87 -1.19 5.64
N LEU A 380 -13.50 -2.41 5.25
CA LEU A 380 -14.22 -3.18 4.24
C LEU A 380 -15.63 -3.57 4.74
N ARG A 381 -15.76 -3.98 6.00
CA ARG A 381 -17.08 -4.28 6.58
C ARG A 381 -17.94 -3.03 6.73
N ALA A 382 -17.36 -1.90 7.10
CA ALA A 382 -18.06 -0.61 7.13
C ALA A 382 -18.58 -0.19 5.74
N GLU A 383 -17.80 -0.43 4.68
CA GLU A 383 -18.22 -0.21 3.29
C GLU A 383 -19.42 -1.11 2.93
N ALA A 384 -19.37 -2.39 3.30
CA ALA A 384 -20.47 -3.32 3.06
C ALA A 384 -21.75 -2.92 3.81
N TYR A 385 -21.64 -2.53 5.08
CA TYR A 385 -22.79 -2.02 5.84
C TYR A 385 -23.36 -0.73 5.24
N LEU A 386 -22.51 0.18 4.79
CA LEU A 386 -22.97 1.39 4.09
C LEU A 386 -23.74 1.04 2.82
N ALA A 387 -23.26 0.09 2.03
CA ALA A 387 -23.93 -0.39 0.81
C ALA A 387 -25.27 -1.08 1.09
N LEU A 388 -25.39 -1.74 2.25
CA LEU A 388 -26.64 -2.30 2.77
C LEU A 388 -27.56 -1.25 3.44
N ASN A 389 -27.16 0.04 3.41
CA ASN A 389 -27.85 1.15 4.05
C ASN A 389 -27.92 1.05 5.60
N ASP A 390 -27.03 0.27 6.22
CA ASP A 390 -26.88 0.15 7.68
C ASP A 390 -25.74 1.08 8.16
N LYS A 391 -26.05 2.37 8.18
CA LYS A 391 -25.06 3.41 8.58
C LYS A 391 -24.65 3.31 10.04
N ASP A 392 -25.48 2.78 10.92
CA ASP A 392 -25.15 2.63 12.34
C ASP A 392 -24.04 1.61 12.52
N LYS A 393 -24.12 0.45 11.86
CA LYS A 393 -23.05 -0.55 11.90
C LYS A 393 -21.78 -0.07 11.17
N ALA A 394 -21.95 0.65 10.06
CA ALA A 394 -20.80 1.26 9.37
C ALA A 394 -20.07 2.26 10.29
N ALA A 395 -20.80 3.13 11.01
CA ALA A 395 -20.23 4.04 11.98
C ALA A 395 -19.57 3.29 13.15
N ALA A 396 -20.15 2.21 13.62
CA ALA A 396 -19.60 1.39 14.69
C ALA A 396 -18.23 0.83 14.30
N ASP A 397 -18.08 0.24 13.12
CA ASP A 397 -16.80 -0.30 12.62
C ASP A 397 -15.73 0.80 12.44
N ILE A 398 -16.11 1.94 11.87
CA ILE A 398 -15.21 3.09 11.75
C ILE A 398 -14.76 3.56 13.14
N ASN A 399 -15.68 3.59 14.09
CA ASN A 399 -15.38 4.06 15.45
C ASN A 399 -14.50 3.09 16.26
N VAL A 400 -14.48 1.81 15.94
CA VAL A 400 -13.49 0.87 16.52
C VAL A 400 -12.06 1.37 16.21
N ILE A 401 -11.80 1.73 14.96
CA ILE A 401 -10.49 2.25 14.52
C ILE A 401 -10.21 3.63 15.12
N ARG A 402 -11.19 4.51 15.08
CA ARG A 402 -11.06 5.86 15.62
C ARG A 402 -10.84 5.89 17.14
N ASN A 403 -11.50 5.00 17.87
CA ASN A 403 -11.27 4.82 19.32
C ASN A 403 -9.84 4.35 19.61
N ARG A 404 -9.30 3.39 18.85
CA ARG A 404 -7.91 2.97 18.97
C ARG A 404 -6.94 4.15 18.72
N ALA A 405 -7.28 5.02 17.78
CA ALA A 405 -6.49 6.20 17.44
C ALA A 405 -6.72 7.39 18.37
N HIS A 406 -7.54 7.27 19.41
CA HIS A 406 -8.00 8.36 20.30
C HIS A 406 -8.67 9.52 19.53
N ALA A 407 -9.15 9.26 18.35
CA ALA A 407 -9.81 10.24 17.50
C ALA A 407 -11.29 10.41 17.88
N LYS A 408 -11.84 11.59 17.60
CA LYS A 408 -13.27 11.85 17.78
C LYS A 408 -14.11 10.84 17.00
N PRO A 409 -15.17 10.26 17.61
CA PRO A 409 -16.02 9.32 16.91
C PRO A 409 -16.76 9.99 15.74
N VAL A 410 -17.00 9.23 14.66
CA VAL A 410 -17.87 9.64 13.58
C VAL A 410 -19.34 9.47 13.98
N LEU A 411 -20.18 10.43 13.63
CA LEU A 411 -21.62 10.30 13.76
C LEU A 411 -22.22 9.50 12.59
N THR A 412 -23.25 8.71 12.83
CA THR A 412 -23.95 7.93 11.78
C THR A 412 -24.34 8.79 10.58
N SER A 413 -24.80 10.03 10.81
CA SER A 413 -25.18 10.97 9.74
C SER A 413 -24.01 11.41 8.84
N GLN A 414 -22.79 11.30 9.30
CA GLN A 414 -21.58 11.70 8.57
C GLN A 414 -21.03 10.55 7.70
N VAL A 415 -21.49 9.31 7.91
CA VAL A 415 -20.97 8.16 7.18
C VAL A 415 -21.41 8.20 5.72
N THR A 416 -20.41 8.34 4.87
CA THR A 416 -20.51 8.30 3.40
C THR A 416 -19.35 7.50 2.85
N LEU A 417 -19.40 7.13 1.58
CA LEU A 417 -18.27 6.45 0.92
C LEU A 417 -16.99 7.33 0.94
N ASP A 418 -17.14 8.64 0.73
CA ASP A 418 -16.04 9.59 0.82
C ASP A 418 -15.43 9.63 2.23
N TYR A 419 -16.26 9.56 3.29
CA TYR A 419 -15.77 9.51 4.66
C TYR A 419 -14.97 8.22 4.91
N ILE A 420 -15.44 7.07 4.42
CA ILE A 420 -14.72 5.79 4.51
C ILE A 420 -13.38 5.89 3.77
N LEU A 421 -13.35 6.50 2.58
CA LEU A 421 -12.12 6.72 1.82
C LEU A 421 -11.14 7.66 2.57
N ASP A 422 -11.64 8.66 3.26
CA ASP A 422 -10.82 9.55 4.12
C ASP A 422 -10.32 8.80 5.37
N GLU A 423 -11.16 7.93 5.98
CA GLU A 423 -10.71 7.12 7.12
C GLU A 423 -9.67 6.08 6.70
N ARG A 424 -9.83 5.45 5.52
CA ARG A 424 -8.78 4.62 4.92
C ARG A 424 -7.48 5.40 4.71
N MET A 425 -7.58 6.66 4.27
CA MET A 425 -6.40 7.54 4.08
C MET A 425 -5.73 7.86 5.42
N ARG A 426 -6.49 8.13 6.51
CA ARG A 426 -5.94 8.33 7.85
C ARG A 426 -5.29 7.08 8.42
N GLU A 427 -5.97 5.94 8.30
CA GLU A 427 -5.53 4.68 8.91
C GLU A 427 -4.45 3.98 8.11
N LEU A 428 -4.63 3.82 6.80
CA LEU A 428 -3.74 3.07 5.93
C LEU A 428 -2.71 3.97 5.24
N GLY A 429 -3.16 5.10 4.68
CA GLY A 429 -2.28 6.08 4.04
C GLY A 429 -1.36 5.46 2.99
N VAL A 430 -0.05 5.65 3.16
CA VAL A 430 0.97 5.15 2.22
C VAL A 430 1.15 3.62 2.24
N GLU A 431 0.60 2.93 3.22
CA GLU A 431 0.54 1.46 3.30
C GLU A 431 -0.45 0.88 2.26
N GLU A 432 -1.52 1.61 1.98
CA GLU A 432 -2.60 1.17 1.11
C GLU A 432 -2.16 1.10 -0.36
N ARG A 433 -2.60 0.06 -1.06
CA ARG A 433 -2.57 0.05 -2.53
C ARG A 433 -3.71 0.91 -3.08
N ARG A 434 -3.63 2.21 -2.83
CA ARG A 434 -4.72 3.17 -3.00
C ARG A 434 -5.38 3.13 -4.37
N ARG A 435 -4.59 2.97 -5.43
CA ARG A 435 -5.11 2.87 -6.80
C ARG A 435 -6.04 1.66 -6.95
N ILE A 436 -5.67 0.51 -6.39
CA ILE A 436 -6.49 -0.71 -6.42
C ILE A 436 -7.85 -0.46 -5.77
N THR A 437 -7.86 0.17 -4.60
CA THR A 437 -9.10 0.54 -3.89
C THR A 437 -9.97 1.48 -4.72
N LEU A 438 -9.39 2.56 -5.24
CA LEU A 438 -10.15 3.57 -5.99
C LEU A 438 -10.67 3.04 -7.34
N MET A 439 -9.90 2.21 -8.04
CA MET A 439 -10.34 1.59 -9.30
C MET A 439 -11.38 0.50 -9.04
N ARG A 440 -11.27 -0.28 -7.95
CA ARG A 440 -12.33 -1.22 -7.53
C ARG A 440 -13.66 -0.51 -7.33
N MET A 441 -13.65 0.65 -6.70
CA MET A 441 -14.83 1.44 -6.37
C MET A 441 -15.32 2.35 -7.53
N GLY A 442 -14.58 2.46 -8.65
CA GLY A 442 -14.86 3.45 -9.70
C GLY A 442 -14.81 4.89 -9.19
N LYS A 443 -13.86 5.17 -8.27
CA LYS A 443 -13.72 6.47 -7.60
C LYS A 443 -12.38 7.18 -7.86
N LEU A 444 -11.53 6.62 -8.71
CA LEU A 444 -10.24 7.22 -8.98
C LEU A 444 -10.38 8.63 -9.55
N TYR A 445 -11.21 8.82 -10.58
CA TYR A 445 -11.45 10.13 -11.19
C TYR A 445 -11.96 11.14 -10.16
N ASP A 446 -13.05 10.82 -9.46
CA ASP A 446 -13.69 11.74 -8.51
C ASP A 446 -12.73 12.15 -7.38
N ARG A 447 -11.95 11.20 -6.86
CA ARG A 447 -11.01 11.45 -5.76
C ARG A 447 -9.80 12.26 -6.22
N VAL A 448 -9.24 11.99 -7.39
CA VAL A 448 -8.14 12.77 -7.94
C VAL A 448 -8.59 14.22 -8.19
N MET A 449 -9.74 14.41 -8.82
CA MET A 449 -10.30 15.74 -9.06
C MET A 449 -10.52 16.54 -7.79
N LYS A 450 -10.95 15.88 -6.71
CA LYS A 450 -11.21 16.52 -5.41
C LYS A 450 -9.94 16.80 -4.61
N CYS A 451 -8.99 15.85 -4.58
CA CYS A 451 -7.95 15.80 -3.56
C CYS A 451 -6.54 16.06 -4.09
N ASN A 452 -6.32 15.93 -5.41
CA ASN A 452 -4.99 16.04 -5.99
C ASN A 452 -4.93 17.02 -7.15
N PRO A 453 -4.78 18.31 -6.88
CA PRO A 453 -4.77 19.34 -7.91
C PRO A 453 -3.60 19.21 -8.91
N TYR A 454 -2.56 18.43 -8.57
CA TYR A 454 -1.45 18.18 -9.47
C TYR A 454 -1.89 17.34 -10.67
N TYR A 455 -2.55 16.20 -10.43
CA TYR A 455 -3.03 15.31 -11.49
C TYR A 455 -4.42 15.68 -12.02
N ALA A 456 -5.23 16.44 -11.28
CA ALA A 456 -6.57 16.85 -11.71
C ALA A 456 -6.59 17.60 -13.05
N LYS A 457 -5.48 18.24 -13.41
CA LYS A 457 -5.33 18.99 -14.67
C LYS A 457 -5.37 18.11 -15.93
N GLU A 458 -5.01 16.85 -15.77
CA GLU A 458 -4.85 15.88 -16.87
C GLU A 458 -5.71 14.63 -16.65
N MET A 459 -6.49 14.61 -15.55
CA MET A 459 -7.29 13.44 -15.20
C MET A 459 -8.50 13.30 -16.11
N GLU A 460 -8.64 12.15 -16.74
CA GLU A 460 -9.77 11.78 -17.57
C GLU A 460 -10.40 10.46 -17.09
N LYS A 461 -11.67 10.24 -17.41
CA LYS A 461 -12.43 9.07 -16.98
C LYS A 461 -11.84 7.75 -17.45
N HIS A 462 -11.20 7.69 -18.61
CA HIS A 462 -10.60 6.46 -19.12
C HIS A 462 -9.44 5.96 -18.27
N TYR A 463 -8.77 6.81 -17.47
CA TYR A 463 -7.73 6.40 -16.53
C TYR A 463 -8.24 5.58 -15.32
N GLU A 464 -9.55 5.39 -15.21
CA GLU A 464 -10.14 4.43 -14.28
C GLU A 464 -9.89 2.96 -14.69
N LEU A 465 -9.34 2.73 -15.89
CA LEU A 465 -8.73 1.47 -16.31
C LEU A 465 -7.33 1.75 -16.90
N TRP A 466 -6.46 0.80 -16.79
CA TRP A 466 -5.17 0.82 -17.48
C TRP A 466 -5.32 0.30 -18.92
N PRO A 467 -4.45 0.73 -19.85
CA PRO A 467 -4.45 0.17 -21.20
C PRO A 467 -4.02 -1.30 -21.18
N ILE A 468 -4.60 -2.09 -22.07
CA ILE A 468 -4.04 -3.40 -22.42
C ILE A 468 -2.68 -3.15 -23.08
N PRO A 469 -1.58 -3.78 -22.66
CA PRO A 469 -0.28 -3.51 -23.23
C PRO A 469 -0.25 -3.82 -24.74
N TYR A 470 0.19 -2.86 -25.53
CA TYR A 470 0.19 -2.98 -26.99
C TYR A 470 0.94 -4.23 -27.51
N LYS A 471 2.05 -4.58 -26.86
CA LYS A 471 2.82 -5.81 -27.20
C LYS A 471 2.00 -7.09 -27.08
N GLU A 472 1.05 -7.16 -26.16
CA GLU A 472 0.17 -8.31 -25.98
C GLU A 472 -0.89 -8.37 -27.10
N ILE A 473 -1.42 -7.20 -27.48
CA ILE A 473 -2.35 -7.08 -28.61
C ILE A 473 -1.65 -7.49 -29.92
N GLU A 474 -0.44 -6.96 -30.18
CA GLU A 474 0.33 -7.25 -31.38
C GLU A 474 0.76 -8.74 -31.47
N ALA A 475 1.10 -9.35 -30.34
CA ALA A 475 1.48 -10.77 -30.30
C ALA A 475 0.29 -11.70 -30.53
N ASN A 476 -0.93 -11.28 -30.25
CA ASN A 476 -2.13 -12.10 -30.27
C ASN A 476 -2.74 -12.20 -31.67
N ARG A 477 -2.05 -12.88 -32.61
CA ARG A 477 -2.40 -12.90 -34.03
C ARG A 477 -3.57 -13.82 -34.39
N GLY A 478 -3.96 -14.73 -33.51
CA GLY A 478 -5.01 -15.73 -33.75
C GLY A 478 -6.41 -15.30 -33.35
N ALA A 479 -6.54 -14.21 -32.56
CA ALA A 479 -7.81 -13.62 -32.13
C ALA A 479 -7.66 -12.12 -31.85
N VAL A 480 -8.77 -11.42 -31.76
CA VAL A 480 -8.78 -9.99 -31.40
C VAL A 480 -8.64 -9.86 -29.88
N LEU A 481 -7.63 -9.16 -29.43
CA LEU A 481 -7.47 -8.71 -28.05
C LEU A 481 -7.74 -7.19 -28.02
N GLU A 482 -8.96 -6.81 -27.65
CA GLU A 482 -9.41 -5.44 -27.73
C GLU A 482 -8.74 -4.53 -26.70
N GLN A 483 -8.47 -3.28 -27.09
CA GLN A 483 -7.98 -2.24 -26.20
C GLN A 483 -9.11 -1.68 -25.31
N ASN A 484 -8.77 -1.15 -24.15
CA ASN A 484 -9.71 -0.40 -23.32
C ASN A 484 -10.06 0.95 -23.97
N PRO A 485 -11.32 1.44 -23.83
CA PRO A 485 -11.74 2.70 -24.39
C PRO A 485 -10.86 3.87 -23.91
N GLY A 486 -10.54 4.78 -24.84
CA GLY A 486 -9.69 5.94 -24.56
C GLY A 486 -8.19 5.73 -24.76
N TYR A 487 -7.77 4.52 -25.09
CA TYR A 487 -6.39 4.17 -25.45
C TYR A 487 -6.26 3.71 -26.91
N GLU A 488 -5.11 4.02 -27.51
CA GLU A 488 -4.74 3.58 -28.86
C GLU A 488 -3.86 2.31 -28.83
#